data_76dd4558a31ab748bcf4cb53a3e20b95
#
_entry.id   76dd4558a31ab748bcf4cb53a3e20b95
#
_cell.length_a   1.000
_cell.length_b   1.000
_cell.length_c   1.000
_cell.angle_alpha   90.00
_cell.angle_beta   90.00
_cell.angle_gamma   90.00
#
_symmetry.space_group_name_H-M   'P 1'
#
loop_
_entity.id
_entity.type
_entity.pdbx_description
1 polymer ?
#
loop_
_entity_poly.entity_id
_entity_poly.type
_entity_poly.pdbx_seq_one_letter_code
_entity_poly.pdbx_strand_id
1 'polypeptide(L)'
;MAVVALNKENFKDTIVNNPFVIVDFWAPWCEPCVSFTPIFEAAAAANPDILFGMVDTEASPEIAEYFEVGKIPGILIIREQAGIHAQQGEIGAPALDKLIEWAREFDMKQVREYYAEQDAKK
;
A
#
# COMPACT_ATOMS: atom_id res chain seq x y z
N MET A 1 -0.86 17.57 -2.07
CA MET A 1 -0.80 16.70 -0.90
C MET A 1 -0.04 15.43 -1.24
N ALA A 2 0.77 14.95 -0.30
CA ALA A 2 1.61 13.79 -0.54
C ALA A 2 0.83 12.47 -0.56
N VAL A 3 -0.36 12.43 0.01
CA VAL A 3 -1.21 11.24 0.07
C VAL A 3 -2.42 11.40 -0.83
N VAL A 4 -2.73 10.35 -1.59
CA VAL A 4 -3.83 10.33 -2.56
C VAL A 4 -4.97 9.46 -2.04
N ALA A 5 -6.20 9.95 -2.15
CA ALA A 5 -7.37 9.15 -1.84
C ALA A 5 -7.62 8.15 -2.98
N LEU A 6 -7.67 6.87 -2.65
CA LEU A 6 -7.90 5.81 -3.63
C LEU A 6 -9.30 5.23 -3.49
N ASN A 7 -9.93 4.96 -4.62
CA ASN A 7 -11.27 4.35 -4.69
C ASN A 7 -11.31 3.38 -5.87
N LYS A 8 -12.43 2.74 -6.09
CA LYS A 8 -12.54 1.74 -7.16
C LYS A 8 -12.34 2.32 -8.57
N GLU A 9 -12.59 3.61 -8.75
CA GLU A 9 -12.44 4.26 -10.06
C GLU A 9 -10.98 4.53 -10.39
N ASN A 10 -10.13 4.85 -9.40
CA ASN A 10 -8.75 5.24 -9.66
C ASN A 10 -7.69 4.24 -9.18
N PHE A 11 -8.08 3.21 -8.43
CA PHE A 11 -7.12 2.29 -7.81
C PHE A 11 -6.25 1.59 -8.85
N LYS A 12 -6.86 0.97 -9.83
CA LYS A 12 -6.13 0.22 -10.87
C LYS A 12 -5.19 1.12 -11.66
N ASP A 13 -5.68 2.28 -12.11
CA ASP A 13 -4.86 3.20 -12.89
C ASP A 13 -3.67 3.71 -12.08
N THR A 14 -3.89 3.98 -10.79
CA THR A 14 -2.82 4.41 -9.89
C THR A 14 -1.72 3.35 -9.78
N ILE A 15 -2.11 2.09 -9.61
CA ILE A 15 -1.15 0.98 -9.50
C ILE A 15 -0.38 0.79 -10.81
N VAL A 16 -1.08 0.86 -11.93
CA VAL A 16 -0.46 0.68 -13.26
C VAL A 16 0.52 1.80 -13.58
N ASN A 17 0.18 3.03 -13.19
CA ASN A 17 0.97 4.20 -13.56
C ASN A 17 2.09 4.53 -12.56
N ASN A 18 2.21 3.80 -11.46
CA ASN A 18 3.23 4.07 -10.44
C ASN A 18 3.93 2.76 -10.06
N PRO A 19 5.26 2.70 -10.22
CA PRO A 19 6.01 1.46 -9.96
C PRO A 19 6.17 1.13 -8.47
N PHE A 20 5.86 2.06 -7.57
CA PHE A 20 6.02 1.85 -6.14
C PHE A 20 4.87 2.55 -5.43
N VAL A 21 3.97 1.76 -4.82
CA VAL A 21 2.77 2.28 -4.15
C VAL A 21 2.67 1.66 -2.76
N ILE A 22 2.36 2.48 -1.77
CA ILE A 22 2.05 2.00 -0.42
C ILE A 22 0.63 2.45 -0.09
N VAL A 23 -0.21 1.50 0.30
CA VAL A 23 -1.63 1.74 0.56
C VAL A 23 -1.93 1.58 2.04
N ASP A 24 -2.64 2.54 2.61
CA ASP A 24 -3.18 2.50 3.96
C ASP A 24 -4.68 2.25 3.88
N PHE A 25 -5.13 1.10 4.40
CA PHE A 25 -6.56 0.80 4.53
C PHE A 25 -7.04 1.30 5.88
N TRP A 26 -8.05 2.13 5.88
CA TRP A 26 -8.53 2.84 7.06
C TRP A 26 -10.04 3.02 7.05
N ALA A 27 -10.59 3.56 8.13
CA ALA A 27 -11.98 4.00 8.19
C ALA A 27 -12.09 5.19 9.14
N PRO A 28 -13.03 6.12 8.90
CA PRO A 28 -13.15 7.32 9.74
C PRO A 28 -13.47 7.04 11.21
N TRP A 29 -14.13 5.92 11.50
CA TRP A 29 -14.50 5.54 12.87
C TRP A 29 -13.38 4.79 13.63
N CYS A 30 -12.31 4.49 12.95
CA CYS A 30 -11.22 3.67 13.50
C CYS A 30 -10.17 4.60 14.15
N GLU A 31 -10.13 4.65 15.47
CA GLU A 31 -9.20 5.51 16.22
C GLU A 31 -7.72 5.20 15.90
N PRO A 32 -7.28 3.94 15.90
CA PRO A 32 -5.88 3.65 15.52
C PRO A 32 -5.55 4.08 14.10
N CYS A 33 -6.51 4.02 13.18
CA CYS A 33 -6.32 4.48 11.81
C CYS A 33 -6.10 5.99 11.76
N VAL A 34 -6.92 6.74 12.49
CA VAL A 34 -6.81 8.20 12.57
C VAL A 34 -5.49 8.61 13.19
N SER A 35 -5.05 7.91 14.25
CA SER A 35 -3.76 8.16 14.90
C SER A 35 -2.59 7.86 13.97
N PHE A 36 -2.75 6.89 13.08
CA PHE A 36 -1.70 6.51 12.13
C PHE A 36 -1.58 7.50 10.96
N THR A 37 -2.65 8.20 10.62
CA THR A 37 -2.67 9.11 9.47
C THR A 37 -1.52 10.12 9.45
N PRO A 38 -1.22 10.86 10.55
CA PRO A 38 -0.08 11.79 10.52
C PRO A 38 1.26 11.10 10.28
N ILE A 39 1.42 9.88 10.78
CA ILE A 39 2.63 9.09 10.59
C ILE A 39 2.77 8.74 9.11
N PHE A 40 1.69 8.30 8.50
CA PHE A 40 1.64 7.94 7.09
C PHE A 40 1.89 9.16 6.19
N GLU A 41 1.28 10.29 6.51
CA GLU A 41 1.48 11.53 5.76
C GLU A 41 2.92 12.04 5.85
N ALA A 42 3.55 11.95 7.03
CA ALA A 42 4.94 12.34 7.20
C ALA A 42 5.87 11.45 6.36
N ALA A 43 5.61 10.15 6.33
CA ALA A 43 6.37 9.21 5.50
C ALA A 43 6.22 9.54 4.01
N ALA A 44 5.01 9.89 3.59
CA ALA A 44 4.75 10.29 2.20
C ALA A 44 5.56 11.53 1.81
N ALA A 45 5.60 12.53 2.69
CA ALA A 45 6.38 13.74 2.45
C ALA A 45 7.87 13.46 2.36
N ALA A 46 8.37 12.50 3.15
CA ALA A 46 9.79 12.14 3.16
C ALA A 46 10.20 11.24 1.98
N ASN A 47 9.24 10.63 1.28
CA ASN A 47 9.51 9.68 0.19
C ASN A 47 8.70 10.07 -1.07
N PRO A 48 9.04 11.19 -1.72
CA PRO A 48 8.24 11.70 -2.84
C PRO A 48 8.25 10.84 -4.09
N ASP A 49 9.16 9.88 -4.17
CA ASP A 49 9.24 8.93 -5.29
C ASP A 49 8.26 7.75 -5.15
N ILE A 50 7.66 7.59 -3.97
CA ILE A 50 6.67 6.55 -3.71
C ILE A 50 5.28 7.19 -3.70
N LEU A 51 4.30 6.54 -4.34
CA LEU A 51 2.92 6.99 -4.24
C LEU A 51 2.30 6.40 -2.96
N PHE A 52 1.87 7.28 -2.06
CA PHE A 52 1.17 6.88 -0.83
C PHE A 52 -0.32 7.12 -1.04
N GLY A 53 -1.11 6.08 -0.89
CA GLY A 53 -2.55 6.16 -1.08
C GLY A 53 -3.32 5.66 0.14
N MET A 54 -4.53 6.17 0.32
CA MET A 54 -5.41 5.75 1.41
C MET A 54 -6.73 5.24 0.83
N VAL A 55 -7.15 4.06 1.29
CA VAL A 55 -8.43 3.46 0.93
C VAL A 55 -9.34 3.47 2.15
N ASP A 56 -10.46 4.20 2.06
CA ASP A 56 -11.52 4.17 3.06
C ASP A 56 -12.32 2.88 2.85
N THR A 57 -12.20 1.95 3.79
CA THR A 57 -12.81 0.63 3.67
C THR A 57 -14.34 0.67 3.73
N GLU A 58 -14.92 1.75 4.26
CA GLU A 58 -16.36 1.93 4.25
C GLU A 58 -16.87 2.43 2.90
N ALA A 59 -16.13 3.37 2.30
CA ALA A 59 -16.49 3.93 1.00
C ALA A 59 -16.17 2.97 -0.15
N SER A 60 -15.12 2.17 0.00
CA SER A 60 -14.66 1.23 -1.05
C SER A 60 -14.42 -0.16 -0.47
N PRO A 61 -15.47 -0.83 0.05
CA PRO A 61 -15.31 -2.14 0.68
C PRO A 61 -14.81 -3.22 -0.28
N GLU A 62 -15.09 -3.11 -1.56
CA GLU A 62 -14.67 -4.08 -2.57
C GLU A 62 -13.14 -4.17 -2.70
N ILE A 63 -12.42 -3.07 -2.49
CA ILE A 63 -10.95 -3.09 -2.53
C ILE A 63 -10.41 -3.85 -1.32
N ALA A 64 -10.97 -3.57 -0.14
CA ALA A 64 -10.57 -4.25 1.09
C ALA A 64 -10.85 -5.76 0.99
N GLU A 65 -11.98 -6.16 0.42
CA GLU A 65 -12.32 -7.55 0.22
C GLU A 65 -11.36 -8.24 -0.74
N TYR A 66 -11.01 -7.57 -1.83
CA TYR A 66 -10.09 -8.10 -2.83
C TYR A 66 -8.74 -8.46 -2.20
N PHE A 67 -8.23 -7.61 -1.32
CA PHE A 67 -6.94 -7.83 -0.66
C PHE A 67 -7.06 -8.56 0.69
N GLU A 68 -8.26 -9.01 1.02
CA GLU A 68 -8.53 -9.76 2.27
C GLU A 68 -8.10 -9.00 3.52
N VAL A 69 -8.38 -7.70 3.55
CA VAL A 69 -8.06 -6.84 4.71
C VAL A 69 -9.07 -7.14 5.82
N GLY A 70 -8.65 -7.90 6.82
CA GLY A 70 -9.52 -8.29 7.92
C GLY A 70 -9.45 -7.35 9.12
N LYS A 71 -8.41 -6.54 9.21
CA LYS A 71 -8.20 -5.63 10.34
C LYS A 71 -7.55 -4.34 9.86
N ILE A 72 -8.02 -3.21 10.36
CA ILE A 72 -7.49 -1.89 10.02
C ILE A 72 -6.86 -1.24 11.25
N PRO A 73 -5.84 -0.36 11.11
CA PRO A 73 -5.24 0.01 9.83
C PRO A 73 -4.49 -1.15 9.18
N GLY A 74 -4.49 -1.19 7.86
CA GLY A 74 -3.77 -2.20 7.10
C GLY A 74 -2.83 -1.52 6.11
N ILE A 75 -1.67 -2.12 5.90
CA ILE A 75 -0.67 -1.60 4.94
C ILE A 75 -0.44 -2.63 3.86
N LEU A 76 -0.48 -2.18 2.60
CA LEU A 76 -0.16 -3.00 1.44
C LEU A 76 0.93 -2.30 0.65
N ILE A 77 2.00 -3.00 0.34
CA ILE A 77 3.10 -2.47 -0.46
C ILE A 77 3.10 -3.16 -1.81
N ILE A 78 3.06 -2.35 -2.87
CA ILE A 78 3.00 -2.82 -4.25
C ILE A 78 4.19 -2.25 -5.00
N ARG A 79 4.94 -3.13 -5.66
CA ARG A 79 6.03 -2.71 -6.53
C ARG A 79 5.88 -3.39 -7.88
N GLU A 80 5.96 -2.58 -8.96
CA GLU A 80 5.82 -3.07 -10.33
C GLU A 80 4.54 -3.89 -10.52
N GLN A 81 3.43 -3.40 -9.92
CA GLN A 81 2.10 -4.02 -9.95
C GLN A 81 1.99 -5.33 -9.17
N ALA A 82 3.00 -5.68 -8.38
CA ALA A 82 2.99 -6.89 -7.55
C ALA A 82 2.94 -6.52 -6.07
N GLY A 83 2.03 -7.11 -5.32
CA GLY A 83 1.98 -6.96 -3.87
C GLY A 83 3.15 -7.72 -3.25
N ILE A 84 4.06 -7.03 -2.58
CA ILE A 84 5.22 -7.67 -1.96
C ILE A 84 5.11 -7.80 -0.45
N HIS A 85 4.17 -7.08 0.16
CA HIS A 85 3.99 -7.14 1.62
C HIS A 85 2.62 -6.62 2.01
N ALA A 86 2.01 -7.26 2.99
CA ALA A 86 0.77 -6.79 3.60
C ALA A 86 0.84 -7.07 5.10
N GLN A 87 0.41 -6.10 5.91
CA GLN A 87 0.32 -6.30 7.35
C GLN A 87 -0.84 -5.52 7.93
N GLN A 88 -1.29 -5.93 9.09
CA GLN A 88 -2.43 -5.35 9.78
C GLN A 88 -2.00 -4.84 11.16
N GLY A 89 -2.66 -3.78 11.61
CA GLY A 89 -2.39 -3.20 12.90
C GLY A 89 -1.56 -1.94 12.84
N GLU A 90 -1.65 -1.15 13.90
CA GLU A 90 -0.95 0.13 14.02
C GLU A 90 0.55 -0.08 14.23
N ILE A 91 1.35 0.76 13.56
CA ILE A 91 2.80 0.77 13.75
C ILE A 91 3.27 2.21 13.95
N GLY A 92 4.39 2.38 14.63
CA GLY A 92 4.98 3.70 14.84
C GLY A 92 5.82 4.16 13.65
N ALA A 93 6.23 5.44 13.70
CA ALA A 93 7.03 6.03 12.63
C ALA A 93 8.35 5.29 12.36
N PRO A 94 9.14 4.89 13.39
CA PRO A 94 10.38 4.15 13.11
C PRO A 94 10.15 2.81 12.42
N ALA A 95 9.08 2.10 12.79
CA ALA A 95 8.75 0.82 12.16
C ALA A 95 8.32 1.02 10.70
N LEU A 96 7.56 2.07 10.42
CA LEU A 96 7.15 2.39 9.06
C LEU A 96 8.37 2.76 8.21
N ASP A 97 9.29 3.55 8.74
CA ASP A 97 10.52 3.93 8.03
C ASP A 97 11.34 2.70 7.67
N LYS A 98 11.47 1.75 8.58
CA LYS A 98 12.19 0.50 8.33
C LYS A 98 11.50 -0.36 7.27
N LEU A 99 10.18 -0.38 7.31
CA LEU A 99 9.39 -1.13 6.33
C LEU A 99 9.56 -0.54 4.93
N ILE A 100 9.57 0.78 4.82
CA ILE A 100 9.79 1.47 3.54
C ILE A 100 11.19 1.17 3.01
N GLU A 101 12.20 1.21 3.88
CA GLU A 101 13.58 0.88 3.50
C GLU A 101 13.68 -0.56 3.01
N TRP A 102 13.07 -1.49 3.73
CA TRP A 102 13.00 -2.89 3.31
C TRP A 102 12.36 -3.03 1.93
N ALA A 103 11.27 -2.32 1.69
CA ALA A 103 10.55 -2.39 0.42
C ALA A 103 11.36 -1.80 -0.73
N ARG A 104 12.15 -0.74 -0.48
CA ARG A 104 13.04 -0.16 -1.49
C ARG A 104 14.13 -1.13 -1.90
N GLU A 105 14.66 -1.88 -0.94
CA GLU A 105 15.78 -2.81 -1.15
C GLU A 105 15.32 -4.19 -1.59
N PHE A 106 14.01 -4.42 -1.59
CA PHE A 106 13.46 -5.73 -1.97
C PHE A 106 13.87 -6.09 -3.40
N ASP A 107 14.39 -7.32 -3.55
CA ASP A 107 14.87 -7.80 -4.84
C ASP A 107 13.69 -8.16 -5.76
N MET A 108 13.35 -7.25 -6.66
CA MET A 108 12.25 -7.44 -7.60
C MET A 108 12.58 -8.40 -8.74
N LYS A 109 13.84 -8.80 -8.87
CA LYS A 109 14.24 -9.76 -9.90
C LYS A 109 13.49 -11.08 -9.75
N GLN A 110 13.39 -11.58 -8.53
CA GLN A 110 12.65 -12.82 -8.22
C GLN A 110 11.18 -12.70 -8.60
N VAL A 111 10.59 -11.54 -8.32
CA VAL A 111 9.18 -11.28 -8.63
C VAL A 111 8.97 -11.25 -10.14
N ARG A 112 9.84 -10.57 -10.87
CA ARG A 112 9.75 -10.49 -12.33
C ARG A 112 9.91 -11.87 -12.97
N GLU A 113 10.84 -12.66 -12.47
CA GLU A 113 11.07 -14.02 -12.95
C GLU A 113 9.86 -14.91 -12.70
N TYR A 114 9.23 -14.79 -11.51
CA TYR A 114 8.03 -15.53 -11.18
C TYR A 114 6.89 -15.22 -12.15
N TYR A 115 6.63 -13.95 -12.41
CA TYR A 115 5.53 -13.57 -13.31
C TYR A 115 5.83 -13.92 -14.77
N ALA A 116 7.08 -13.80 -15.19
CA ALA A 116 7.47 -14.22 -16.52
C ALA A 116 7.25 -15.72 -16.72
N GLU A 117 7.57 -16.53 -15.71
CA GLU A 117 7.35 -17.97 -15.72
C GLU A 117 5.85 -18.30 -15.78
N GLN A 118 5.02 -17.58 -15.01
CA GLN A 118 3.58 -17.78 -15.03
C GLN A 118 3.00 -17.43 -16.41
N ASP A 119 3.46 -16.35 -17.02
CA ASP A 119 3.02 -15.97 -18.35
C ASP A 119 3.42 -17.01 -19.41
N ALA A 120 4.61 -17.59 -19.29
CA ALA A 120 5.07 -18.64 -20.20
C ALA A 120 4.24 -19.92 -20.14
N LYS A 121 3.54 -20.15 -19.02
CA LYS A 121 2.71 -21.33 -18.82
C LYS A 121 1.28 -21.19 -19.32
N LYS A 122 0.90 -20.00 -19.77
CA LYS A 122 -0.46 -19.77 -20.27
C LYS A 122 -0.69 -20.26 -21.70
#